data_dec911778ce2e80c4980b0579898d362
#
_entry.id   dec911778ce2e80c4980b0579898d362
#
_cell.length_a   1.000
_cell.length_b   1.000
_cell.length_c   1.000
_cell.angle_alpha   90.00
_cell.angle_beta   90.00
_cell.angle_gamma   90.00
#
_symmetry.space_group_name_H-M   'P 1'
#
loop_
_entity.id
_entity.type
_entity.pdbx_description
1 polymer ?
#
loop_
_entity_poly.entity_id
_entity_poly.type
_entity_poly.pdbx_seq_one_letter_code
_entity_poly.pdbx_strand_id
1 'polypeptide(L)'
;WETHKILDENISVNPTAVRVPVLVGHAESIYIETEKEIDIELAKNCLNEFSGISVIDDVQEVDFPTSFEHGHGTDDVYVGRIRKGLSKNNSLNLWVVADNVRKGAALNSIQIAENLVGSKM
;
A
#
# COMPACT_ATOMS: atom_id res chain seq x y z
N TRP A 1 3.07 10.48 12.78
CA TRP A 1 4.29 11.29 12.73
C TRP A 1 5.14 10.98 11.48
N GLU A 2 5.35 9.70 11.14
CA GLU A 2 6.15 9.31 9.95
C GLU A 2 5.45 9.71 8.65
N THR A 3 4.14 9.53 8.54
CA THR A 3 3.36 9.98 7.38
C THR A 3 3.53 11.47 7.11
N HIS A 4 3.45 12.28 8.17
CA HIS A 4 3.66 13.73 8.06
C HIS A 4 5.08 14.06 7.59
N LYS A 5 6.08 13.34 8.09
CA LYS A 5 7.48 13.55 7.74
C LYS A 5 7.82 13.13 6.31
N ILE A 6 7.22 12.03 5.83
CA ILE A 6 7.58 11.41 4.55
C ILE A 6 6.73 11.94 3.39
N LEU A 7 5.44 12.19 3.63
CA LEU A 7 4.51 12.63 2.61
C LEU A 7 4.20 14.13 2.73
N ASP A 8 3.35 14.52 3.66
CA ASP A 8 2.92 15.90 3.83
C ASP A 8 2.40 16.11 5.27
N GLU A 9 2.77 17.21 5.89
CA GLU A 9 2.35 17.57 7.25
C GLU A 9 0.86 17.92 7.38
N ASN A 10 0.21 18.25 6.28
CA ASN A 10 -1.22 18.57 6.23
C ASN A 10 -2.12 17.33 6.12
N ILE A 11 -1.57 16.13 5.91
CA ILE A 11 -2.35 14.90 5.88
C ILE A 11 -2.81 14.55 7.29
N SER A 12 -4.12 14.51 7.52
CA SER A 12 -4.67 14.01 8.79
C SER A 12 -4.54 12.49 8.87
N VAL A 13 -3.94 11.98 9.93
CA VAL A 13 -3.70 10.54 10.13
C VAL A 13 -4.35 10.07 11.42
N ASN A 14 -5.13 9.01 11.34
CA ASN A 14 -5.72 8.34 12.50
C ASN A 14 -5.35 6.84 12.52
N PRO A 15 -4.15 6.50 13.02
CA PRO A 15 -3.64 5.14 12.96
C PRO A 15 -4.15 4.27 14.10
N THR A 16 -4.36 3.00 13.81
CA THR A 16 -4.56 1.95 14.81
C THR A 16 -3.62 0.79 14.52
N ALA A 17 -2.76 0.45 15.45
CA ALA A 17 -1.85 -0.69 15.32
C ALA A 17 -2.35 -1.87 16.15
N VAL A 18 -2.36 -3.06 15.53
CA VAL A 18 -2.82 -4.31 16.15
C VAL A 18 -1.77 -5.38 15.96
N ARG A 19 -1.47 -6.12 17.03
CA ARG A 19 -0.63 -7.32 16.93
C ARG A 19 -1.51 -8.54 16.63
N VAL A 20 -1.20 -9.23 15.54
CA VAL A 20 -1.92 -10.44 15.10
C VAL A 20 -0.97 -11.64 15.04
N PRO A 21 -1.45 -12.89 15.15
CA PRO A 21 -0.61 -14.10 15.21
C PRO A 21 -0.16 -14.54 13.80
N VAL A 22 0.48 -13.66 13.05
CA VAL A 22 1.17 -14.00 11.80
C VAL A 22 2.67 -14.04 12.04
N LEU A 23 3.37 -14.96 11.39
CA LEU A 23 4.81 -15.15 11.59
C LEU A 23 5.64 -14.08 10.88
N VAL A 24 5.22 -13.69 9.69
CA VAL A 24 5.94 -12.73 8.83
C VAL A 24 4.93 -11.85 8.10
N GLY A 25 5.39 -10.67 7.70
CA GLY A 25 4.63 -9.74 6.90
C GLY A 25 3.74 -8.80 7.70
N HIS A 26 3.46 -7.65 7.11
CA HIS A 26 2.49 -6.70 7.59
C HIS A 26 1.27 -6.68 6.66
N ALA A 27 0.12 -6.40 7.24
CA ALA A 27 -1.10 -6.14 6.49
C ALA A 27 -1.78 -4.88 7.05
N GLU A 28 -2.28 -4.04 6.17
CA GLU A 28 -2.85 -2.75 6.53
C GLU A 28 -4.22 -2.58 5.88
N SER A 29 -5.22 -2.25 6.68
CA SER A 29 -6.52 -1.77 6.19
C SER A 29 -6.49 -0.25 6.16
N ILE A 30 -6.47 0.32 4.97
CA ILE A 30 -6.29 1.76 4.77
C ILE A 30 -7.58 2.37 4.25
N TYR A 31 -8.00 3.47 4.88
CA TYR A 31 -9.05 4.35 4.39
C TYR A 31 -8.44 5.70 4.05
N ILE A 32 -8.69 6.19 2.84
CA ILE A 32 -8.14 7.45 2.34
C ILE A 32 -9.30 8.39 1.97
N GLU A 33 -9.20 9.64 2.36
CA GLU A 33 -10.04 10.73 1.85
C GLU A 33 -9.17 11.70 1.05
N THR A 34 -9.63 12.10 -0.11
CA THR A 34 -8.95 13.05 -1.00
C THR A 34 -9.76 14.32 -1.18
N GLU A 35 -9.15 15.38 -1.68
CA GLU A 35 -9.86 16.63 -1.98
C GLU A 35 -10.87 16.45 -3.13
N LYS A 36 -10.56 15.60 -4.11
CA LYS A 36 -11.38 15.35 -5.29
C LYS A 36 -12.02 13.96 -5.24
N GLU A 37 -13.08 13.76 -6.00
CA GLU A 37 -13.66 12.43 -6.20
C GLU A 37 -12.62 11.46 -6.80
N ILE A 38 -12.63 10.21 -6.31
CA ILE A 38 -11.74 9.15 -6.78
C ILE A 38 -12.49 8.24 -7.75
N ASP A 39 -11.90 8.04 -8.92
CA ASP A 39 -12.24 6.97 -9.83
C ASP A 39 -11.47 5.71 -9.45
N ILE A 40 -12.20 4.61 -9.20
CA ILE A 40 -11.62 3.35 -8.73
C ILE A 40 -10.78 2.67 -9.81
N GLU A 41 -11.23 2.68 -11.06
CA GLU A 41 -10.49 2.07 -12.16
C GLU A 41 -9.20 2.86 -12.45
N LEU A 42 -9.27 4.18 -12.40
CA LEU A 42 -8.07 5.00 -12.49
C LEU A 42 -7.09 4.73 -11.35
N ALA A 43 -7.58 4.58 -10.12
CA ALA A 43 -6.75 4.25 -8.97
C ALA A 43 -6.07 2.88 -9.12
N LYS A 44 -6.81 1.86 -9.59
CA LYS A 44 -6.26 0.53 -9.89
C LYS A 44 -5.18 0.60 -10.97
N ASN A 45 -5.43 1.33 -12.04
CA ASN A 45 -4.47 1.50 -13.13
C ASN A 45 -3.19 2.19 -12.65
N CYS A 46 -3.31 3.28 -11.89
CA CYS A 46 -2.16 3.96 -11.31
C CYS A 46 -1.32 3.05 -10.40
N LEU A 47 -1.97 2.20 -9.60
CA LEU A 47 -1.27 1.24 -8.75
C LEU A 47 -0.57 0.16 -9.58
N ASN A 48 -1.22 -0.38 -10.61
CA ASN A 48 -0.63 -1.40 -11.49
C ASN A 48 0.57 -0.90 -12.31
N GLU A 49 0.57 0.39 -12.66
CA GLU A 49 1.68 1.01 -13.40
C GLU A 49 2.86 1.38 -12.51
N PHE A 50 2.68 1.38 -11.20
CA PHE A 50 3.74 1.77 -10.27
C PHE A 50 4.68 0.61 -9.99
N SER A 51 5.97 0.81 -10.24
CA SER A 51 7.01 -0.20 -10.02
C SER A 51 7.09 -0.62 -8.54
N GLY A 52 7.08 -1.93 -8.28
CA GLY A 52 7.11 -2.49 -6.93
C GLY A 52 5.74 -2.55 -6.25
N ILE A 53 4.65 -2.34 -7.00
CA ILE A 53 3.29 -2.62 -6.56
C ILE A 53 2.69 -3.71 -7.46
N SER A 54 2.02 -4.68 -6.84
CA SER A 54 1.23 -5.71 -7.50
C SER A 54 -0.21 -5.65 -7.01
N VAL A 55 -1.17 -5.44 -7.93
CA VAL A 55 -2.60 -5.43 -7.57
C VAL A 55 -3.18 -6.83 -7.72
N ILE A 56 -3.75 -7.35 -6.62
CA ILE A 56 -4.48 -8.61 -6.55
C ILE A 56 -5.88 -8.29 -6.03
N ASP A 57 -6.85 -8.16 -6.92
CA ASP A 57 -8.18 -7.66 -6.56
C ASP A 57 -9.28 -8.29 -7.44
N ASP A 58 -9.28 -9.62 -7.56
CA ASP A 58 -10.35 -10.34 -8.24
C ASP A 58 -11.45 -10.73 -7.25
N VAL A 59 -12.57 -10.03 -7.36
CA VAL A 59 -13.73 -10.25 -6.49
C VAL A 59 -14.48 -11.55 -6.84
N GLN A 60 -14.42 -11.99 -8.09
CA GLN A 60 -15.12 -13.19 -8.56
C GLN A 60 -14.40 -14.47 -8.12
N GLU A 61 -13.09 -14.48 -8.26
CA GLU A 61 -12.23 -15.57 -7.80
C GLU A 61 -11.93 -15.49 -6.29
N VAL A 62 -12.42 -14.45 -5.60
CA VAL A 62 -12.14 -14.19 -4.18
C VAL A 62 -10.63 -14.07 -3.92
N ASP A 63 -9.91 -13.53 -4.90
CA ASP A 63 -8.47 -13.37 -4.82
C ASP A 63 -8.10 -11.99 -4.25
N PHE A 64 -7.28 -12.01 -3.20
CA PHE A 64 -6.78 -10.81 -2.51
C PHE A 64 -5.49 -11.13 -1.76
N PRO A 65 -4.59 -10.15 -1.55
CA PRO A 65 -3.31 -10.42 -0.93
C PRO A 65 -3.43 -10.80 0.55
N THR A 66 -2.62 -11.79 0.95
CA THR A 66 -2.50 -12.24 2.34
C THR A 66 -1.06 -12.15 2.84
N SER A 67 -0.86 -11.96 4.14
CA SER A 67 0.48 -11.95 4.74
C SER A 67 1.18 -13.31 4.58
N PHE A 68 0.42 -14.39 4.51
CA PHE A 68 0.97 -15.74 4.37
C PHE A 68 1.51 -16.01 2.97
N GLU A 69 0.76 -15.65 1.94
CA GLU A 69 1.11 -15.96 0.53
C GLU A 69 1.98 -14.86 -0.10
N HIS A 70 1.77 -13.61 0.27
CA HIS A 70 2.36 -12.45 -0.41
C HIS A 70 3.27 -11.62 0.50
N GLY A 71 3.04 -11.65 1.82
CA GLY A 71 3.79 -10.85 2.80
C GLY A 71 5.10 -11.47 3.26
N HIS A 72 5.65 -12.48 2.57
CA HIS A 72 6.89 -13.15 2.95
C HIS A 72 7.80 -13.45 1.77
N GLY A 73 9.05 -13.00 1.87
CA GLY A 73 10.09 -13.31 0.89
C GLY A 73 9.93 -12.57 -0.46
N THR A 74 9.02 -11.61 -0.55
CA THR A 74 8.72 -10.87 -1.77
C THR A 74 9.19 -9.42 -1.68
N ASP A 75 9.41 -8.78 -2.83
CA ASP A 75 9.91 -7.41 -2.92
C ASP A 75 8.81 -6.39 -3.19
N ASP A 76 7.66 -6.84 -3.66
CA ASP A 76 6.53 -5.99 -3.98
C ASP A 76 5.65 -5.67 -2.76
N VAL A 77 4.93 -4.57 -2.88
CA VAL A 77 3.77 -4.25 -2.04
C VAL A 77 2.53 -4.72 -2.79
N TYR A 78 1.75 -5.59 -2.16
CA TYR A 78 0.53 -6.14 -2.74
C TYR A 78 -0.68 -5.34 -2.28
N VAL A 79 -1.53 -4.96 -3.22
CA VAL A 79 -2.72 -4.15 -2.95
C VAL A 79 -3.96 -4.87 -3.48
N GLY A 80 -5.00 -4.93 -2.67
CA GLY A 80 -6.28 -5.50 -3.07
C GLY A 80 -7.46 -4.90 -2.31
N ARG A 81 -8.64 -5.45 -2.50
CA ARG A 81 -9.88 -4.99 -1.88
C ARG A 81 -10.14 -3.49 -2.12
N ILE A 82 -9.76 -3.02 -3.31
CA ILE A 82 -9.86 -1.61 -3.72
C ILE A 82 -11.33 -1.27 -4.00
N ARG A 83 -11.87 -0.32 -3.25
CA ARG A 83 -13.29 0.05 -3.37
C ARG A 83 -13.56 1.44 -2.85
N LYS A 84 -14.60 2.10 -3.35
CA LYS A 84 -15.10 3.37 -2.80
C LYS A 84 -15.48 3.23 -1.32
N GLY A 85 -15.28 4.29 -0.57
CA GLY A 85 -15.88 4.40 0.76
C GLY A 85 -17.39 4.56 0.67
N LEU A 86 -18.10 4.10 1.69
CA LEU A 86 -19.57 4.12 1.70
C LEU A 86 -20.16 5.50 2.03
N SER A 87 -19.42 6.32 2.74
CA SER A 87 -19.92 7.61 3.27
C SER A 87 -19.54 8.82 2.41
N LYS A 88 -18.50 8.71 1.57
CA LYS A 88 -17.98 9.84 0.76
C LYS A 88 -17.53 9.37 -0.61
N ASN A 89 -17.85 10.14 -1.65
CA ASN A 89 -17.44 9.84 -3.04
C ASN A 89 -15.93 10.06 -3.26
N ASN A 90 -15.31 10.89 -2.46
CA ASN A 90 -13.87 11.17 -2.49
C ASN A 90 -13.07 10.28 -1.53
N SER A 91 -13.51 9.05 -1.31
CA SER A 91 -12.84 8.13 -0.40
C SER A 91 -12.61 6.76 -1.02
N LEU A 92 -11.55 6.12 -0.56
CA LEU A 92 -11.03 4.84 -1.04
C LEU A 92 -10.66 3.95 0.14
N ASN A 93 -11.03 2.68 0.05
CA ASN A 93 -10.51 1.63 0.94
C ASN A 93 -9.53 0.75 0.18
N LEU A 94 -8.43 0.40 0.83
CA LEU A 94 -7.41 -0.51 0.34
C LEU A 94 -7.10 -1.57 1.40
N TRP A 95 -6.66 -2.72 0.92
CA TRP A 95 -5.95 -3.71 1.73
C TRP A 95 -4.54 -3.86 1.17
N VAL A 96 -3.53 -3.66 2.00
CA VAL A 96 -2.13 -3.64 1.60
C VAL A 96 -1.35 -4.68 2.38
N VAL A 97 -0.50 -5.44 1.70
CA VAL A 97 0.34 -6.48 2.30
C VAL A 97 1.76 -6.36 1.78
N ALA A 98 2.76 -6.48 2.65
CA ALA A 98 4.16 -6.47 2.26
C ALA A 98 5.04 -7.24 3.26
N ASP A 99 6.21 -7.67 2.80
CA ASP A 99 7.28 -8.15 3.67
C ASP A 99 7.92 -6.98 4.40
N ASN A 100 7.63 -6.85 5.68
CA ASN A 100 8.11 -5.72 6.49
C ASN A 100 9.62 -5.74 6.75
N VAL A 101 10.27 -6.88 6.61
CA VAL A 101 11.73 -7.01 6.76
C VAL A 101 12.45 -6.56 5.48
N ARG A 102 11.82 -6.79 4.32
CA ARG A 102 12.34 -6.39 3.01
C ARG A 102 11.86 -4.98 2.65
N LYS A 103 10.61 -4.84 2.28
CA LYS A 103 10.04 -3.57 1.80
C LYS A 103 9.93 -2.49 2.89
N GLY A 104 9.68 -2.88 4.12
CA GLY A 104 9.67 -1.96 5.26
C GLY A 104 11.06 -1.63 5.84
N ALA A 105 12.14 -2.30 5.40
CA ALA A 105 13.47 -2.13 5.97
C ALA A 105 14.59 -2.20 4.92
N ALA A 106 15.22 -3.37 4.75
CA ALA A 106 16.48 -3.51 4.01
C ALA A 106 16.34 -3.15 2.52
N LEU A 107 15.35 -3.71 1.82
CA LEU A 107 15.13 -3.45 0.40
C LEU A 107 14.77 -1.99 0.14
N ASN A 108 13.89 -1.42 0.97
CA ASN A 108 13.45 -0.03 0.79
C ASN A 108 14.62 0.96 0.89
N SER A 109 15.56 0.71 1.79
CA SER A 109 16.78 1.53 1.91
C SER A 109 17.64 1.48 0.65
N ILE A 110 17.76 0.31 0.01
CA ILE A 110 18.50 0.14 -1.25
C ILE A 110 17.76 0.87 -2.38
N GLN A 111 16.46 0.70 -2.52
CA GLN A 111 15.66 1.35 -3.55
C GLN A 111 15.67 2.89 -3.44
N ILE A 112 15.69 3.43 -2.22
CA ILE A 112 15.86 4.88 -2.01
C ILE A 112 17.24 5.32 -2.50
N ALA A 113 18.30 4.57 -2.19
CA ALA A 113 19.65 4.89 -2.64
C ALA A 113 19.78 4.83 -4.18
N GLU A 114 19.20 3.82 -4.82
CA GLU A 114 19.16 3.69 -6.28
C GLU A 114 18.46 4.88 -6.94
N ASN A 115 17.31 5.31 -6.41
CA ASN A 115 16.62 6.50 -6.90
C ASN A 115 17.48 7.77 -6.77
N LEU A 116 18.18 7.93 -5.66
CA LEU A 116 19.05 9.09 -5.43
C LEU A 116 20.27 9.11 -6.38
N VAL A 117 20.80 7.94 -6.72
CA VAL A 117 21.93 7.82 -7.66
C VAL A 117 21.45 7.94 -9.11
N GLY A 118 20.36 7.25 -9.47
CA GLY A 118 19.80 7.27 -10.83
C GLY A 118 19.28 8.65 -11.26
N SER A 119 18.81 9.48 -10.32
CA SER A 119 18.37 10.85 -10.60
C SER A 119 19.51 11.86 -10.80
N LYS A 120 20.76 11.43 -10.62
CA LYS A 120 21.97 12.27 -10.80
C LYS A 120 22.71 12.00 -12.12
N MET A 121 22.26 11.04 -12.92
CA MET A 121 22.75 10.77 -14.27
C MET A 121 21.78 11.28 -15.33
#